data_2dc6741c2fd7c14a170b9ec4f1de44c6
#
_entry.id   2dc6741c2fd7c14a170b9ec4f1de44c6
#
_cell.length_a   1.000
_cell.length_b   1.000
_cell.length_c   1.000
_cell.angle_alpha   90.00
_cell.angle_beta   90.00
_cell.angle_gamma   90.00
#
_symmetry.space_group_name_H-M   'P 1'
#
loop_
_entity.id
_entity.type
_entity.pdbx_description
1 polymer ?
#
loop_
_entity_poly.entity_id
_entity_poly.type
_entity_poly.pdbx_seq_one_letter_code
_entity_poly.pdbx_strand_id
1 'polypeptide(L)'
;MKFLVINGPNLNMMHFTEPGVAGQLDYNGLLDYLELCCTQMGMEVEFFQSNHEGDLIDEIQSAAGRADGIILNPGGYAHYSVAILDALRLCGVPAVEVLLSEPDEHESFRKTDIVSFGCQGHFIGEGISGYLHAAAYLAQLLRLDGTPQAHIVM
;
A
#
# COMPACT_ATOMS: atom_id res chain seq x y z
N MET A 1 -3.89 -3.72 -15.08
CA MET A 1 -3.29 -4.07 -13.79
C MET A 1 -4.24 -3.73 -12.68
N LYS A 2 -4.33 -4.62 -11.72
CA LYS A 2 -5.20 -4.44 -10.56
C LYS A 2 -4.38 -4.48 -9.29
N PHE A 3 -4.52 -3.45 -8.46
CA PHE A 3 -3.81 -3.36 -7.19
C PHE A 3 -4.77 -3.43 -6.01
N LEU A 4 -4.34 -4.10 -4.97
CA LEU A 4 -5.05 -4.17 -3.72
C LEU A 4 -4.41 -3.18 -2.75
N VAL A 5 -5.16 -2.17 -2.34
CA VAL A 5 -4.69 -1.17 -1.40
C VAL A 5 -5.18 -1.57 -0.01
N ILE A 6 -4.24 -1.91 0.86
CA ILE A 6 -4.53 -2.40 2.21
C ILE A 6 -4.11 -1.32 3.20
N ASN A 7 -5.07 -0.83 3.96
CA ASN A 7 -4.85 0.22 4.95
C ASN A 7 -5.00 -0.35 6.36
N GLY A 8 -4.01 -0.12 7.18
CA GLY A 8 -3.93 -0.61 8.55
C GLY A 8 -4.67 0.24 9.57
N PRO A 9 -4.30 0.09 10.85
CA PRO A 9 -5.04 0.66 11.95
C PRO A 9 -5.08 2.17 11.91
N ASN A 10 -6.20 2.70 12.33
CA ASN A 10 -6.48 4.12 12.51
C ASN A 10 -6.65 4.92 11.21
N LEU A 11 -6.37 4.35 10.05
CA LEU A 11 -6.53 5.08 8.78
C LEU A 11 -7.98 5.47 8.56
N ASN A 12 -8.91 4.68 9.03
CA ASN A 12 -10.34 4.97 8.95
C ASN A 12 -10.78 6.20 9.75
N MET A 13 -9.94 6.65 10.68
CA MET A 13 -10.24 7.80 11.53
C MET A 13 -9.52 9.08 11.10
N MET A 14 -8.67 8.99 10.12
CA MET A 14 -7.81 10.11 9.74
C MET A 14 -8.48 11.04 8.74
N HIS A 15 -7.98 12.27 8.70
CA HIS A 15 -8.34 13.24 7.68
C HIS A 15 -7.07 13.59 6.91
N PHE A 16 -7.23 13.85 5.61
CA PHE A 16 -6.11 14.01 4.70
C PHE A 16 -6.22 15.32 3.96
N THR A 17 -5.08 15.96 3.70
CA THR A 17 -5.01 17.15 2.86
C THR A 17 -4.15 16.83 1.65
N GLU A 18 -4.53 17.37 0.49
CA GLU A 18 -3.77 17.21 -0.73
C GLU A 18 -3.76 18.52 -1.49
N PRO A 19 -2.60 18.99 -1.99
CA PRO A 19 -2.54 20.18 -2.80
C PRO A 19 -3.45 20.04 -4.02
N GLY A 20 -4.27 21.07 -4.28
CA GLY A 20 -5.21 21.04 -5.38
C GLY A 20 -6.57 20.46 -5.07
N VAL A 21 -6.74 19.89 -3.87
CA VAL A 21 -8.04 19.40 -3.42
C VAL A 21 -8.53 20.34 -2.33
N ALA A 22 -9.75 20.86 -2.49
CA ALA A 22 -10.30 21.80 -1.52
C ALA A 22 -10.67 21.09 -0.21
N GLY A 23 -10.23 21.66 0.92
CA GLY A 23 -10.55 21.13 2.24
C GLY A 23 -9.80 19.86 2.60
N GLN A 24 -10.35 19.13 3.58
CA GLN A 24 -9.80 17.87 4.01
C GLN A 24 -10.66 16.73 3.51
N LEU A 25 -10.02 15.63 3.18
CA LEU A 25 -10.72 14.39 2.84
C LEU A 25 -10.79 13.52 4.08
N ASP A 26 -11.95 12.91 4.31
CA ASP A 26 -12.06 11.81 5.26
C ASP A 26 -11.59 10.52 4.56
N TYR A 27 -11.69 9.39 5.24
CA TYR A 27 -11.23 8.14 4.67
C TYR A 27 -11.96 7.78 3.37
N ASN A 28 -13.29 7.95 3.32
CA ASN A 28 -14.03 7.64 2.09
C ASN A 28 -13.64 8.59 0.96
N GLY A 29 -13.41 9.87 1.28
CA GLY A 29 -12.92 10.83 0.30
C GLY A 29 -11.54 10.46 -0.24
N LEU A 30 -10.67 9.92 0.61
CA LEU A 30 -9.38 9.41 0.19
C LEU A 30 -9.55 8.28 -0.83
N LEU A 31 -10.43 7.33 -0.55
CA LEU A 31 -10.65 6.20 -1.45
C LEU A 31 -11.17 6.67 -2.81
N ASP A 32 -12.14 7.58 -2.81
CA ASP A 32 -12.70 8.13 -4.04
C ASP A 32 -11.62 8.84 -4.87
N TYR A 33 -10.77 9.61 -4.19
CA TYR A 33 -9.68 10.33 -4.85
C TYR A 33 -8.66 9.36 -5.46
N LEU A 34 -8.26 8.35 -4.70
CA LEU A 34 -7.27 7.37 -5.18
C LEU A 34 -7.84 6.55 -6.34
N GLU A 35 -9.12 6.16 -6.25
CA GLU A 35 -9.76 5.40 -7.33
C GLU A 35 -9.80 6.22 -8.61
N LEU A 36 -10.17 7.49 -8.52
CA LEU A 36 -10.20 8.37 -9.67
C LEU A 36 -8.83 8.50 -10.32
N CYS A 37 -7.81 8.78 -9.51
CA CYS A 37 -6.45 8.96 -10.01
C CYS A 37 -5.89 7.68 -10.64
N CYS A 38 -6.10 6.54 -9.99
CA CYS A 38 -5.62 5.26 -10.51
C CYS A 38 -6.34 4.88 -11.81
N THR A 39 -7.65 5.15 -11.90
CA THR A 39 -8.40 4.91 -13.12
C THR A 39 -7.86 5.76 -14.26
N GLN A 40 -7.54 7.03 -13.99
CA GLN A 40 -6.94 7.90 -14.99
C GLN A 40 -5.57 7.41 -15.45
N MET A 41 -4.85 6.70 -14.59
CA MET A 41 -3.57 6.09 -14.92
C MET A 41 -3.72 4.71 -15.57
N GLY A 42 -4.94 4.26 -15.79
CA GLY A 42 -5.21 2.96 -16.41
C GLY A 42 -5.13 1.77 -15.47
N MET A 43 -5.23 2.00 -14.16
CA MET A 43 -5.12 0.94 -13.16
C MET A 43 -6.43 0.77 -12.39
N GLU A 44 -6.73 -0.48 -12.04
CA GLU A 44 -7.86 -0.82 -11.21
C GLU A 44 -7.38 -0.97 -9.77
N VAL A 45 -8.16 -0.52 -8.81
CA VAL A 45 -7.81 -0.66 -7.39
C VAL A 45 -8.98 -1.19 -6.58
N GLU A 46 -8.67 -2.03 -5.61
CA GLU A 46 -9.62 -2.43 -4.58
C GLU A 46 -9.02 -1.98 -3.26
N PHE A 47 -9.90 -1.64 -2.31
CA PHE A 47 -9.48 -1.10 -1.03
C PHE A 47 -9.94 -2.00 0.11
N PHE A 48 -9.09 -2.14 1.11
CA PHE A 48 -9.41 -2.87 2.34
C PHE A 48 -8.80 -2.10 3.50
N GLN A 49 -9.51 -2.02 4.61
CA GLN A 49 -9.00 -1.39 5.84
C GLN A 49 -9.37 -2.23 7.05
N SER A 50 -8.45 -2.42 7.96
CA SER A 50 -8.73 -3.02 9.26
C SER A 50 -7.77 -2.51 10.31
N ASN A 51 -8.27 -2.49 11.56
CA ASN A 51 -7.44 -2.19 12.71
C ASN A 51 -6.79 -3.48 13.26
N HIS A 52 -7.19 -4.63 12.75
CA HIS A 52 -6.74 -5.92 13.29
C HIS A 52 -5.61 -6.49 12.42
N GLU A 53 -4.51 -6.83 13.07
CA GLU A 53 -3.35 -7.38 12.38
C GLU A 53 -3.68 -8.66 11.60
N GLY A 54 -4.47 -9.54 12.19
CA GLY A 54 -4.87 -10.79 11.54
C GLY A 54 -5.69 -10.56 10.27
N ASP A 55 -6.55 -9.54 10.26
CA ASP A 55 -7.35 -9.22 9.08
C ASP A 55 -6.43 -8.74 7.95
N LEU A 56 -5.40 -7.96 8.29
CA LEU A 56 -4.43 -7.48 7.29
C LEU A 56 -3.65 -8.66 6.71
N ILE A 57 -3.27 -9.61 7.55
CA ILE A 57 -2.58 -10.81 7.10
C ILE A 57 -3.47 -11.64 6.16
N ASP A 58 -4.74 -11.84 6.53
CA ASP A 58 -5.67 -12.59 5.71
C ASP A 58 -5.86 -11.91 4.35
N GLU A 59 -5.94 -10.59 4.33
CA GLU A 59 -6.10 -9.84 3.09
C GLU A 59 -4.85 -9.95 2.20
N ILE A 60 -3.66 -9.88 2.80
CA ILE A 60 -2.41 -10.08 2.06
C ILE A 60 -2.39 -11.48 1.44
N GLN A 61 -2.77 -12.49 2.21
CA GLN A 61 -2.81 -13.86 1.70
C GLN A 61 -3.80 -14.01 0.54
N SER A 62 -4.90 -13.28 0.58
CA SER A 62 -5.92 -13.35 -0.46
C SER A 62 -5.51 -12.70 -1.78
N ALA A 63 -4.42 -11.95 -1.78
CA ALA A 63 -3.98 -11.23 -2.97
C ALA A 63 -3.49 -12.15 -4.09
N ALA A 64 -2.97 -13.32 -3.73
CA ALA A 64 -2.44 -14.25 -4.72
C ALA A 64 -3.56 -14.70 -5.68
N GLY A 65 -3.33 -14.51 -6.97
CA GLY A 65 -4.32 -14.82 -7.99
C GLY A 65 -5.48 -13.83 -8.12
N ARG A 66 -5.49 -12.79 -7.29
CA ARG A 66 -6.57 -11.81 -7.28
C ARG A 66 -6.08 -10.42 -7.67
N ALA A 67 -4.86 -10.07 -7.31
CA ALA A 67 -4.29 -8.77 -7.61
C ALA A 67 -2.88 -8.92 -8.19
N ASP A 68 -2.48 -7.95 -8.98
CA ASP A 68 -1.14 -7.93 -9.57
C ASP A 68 -0.10 -7.35 -8.61
N GLY A 69 -0.53 -6.53 -7.68
CA GLY A 69 0.34 -5.91 -6.69
C GLY A 69 -0.42 -5.45 -5.47
N ILE A 70 0.30 -5.22 -4.39
CA ILE A 70 -0.24 -4.74 -3.12
C ILE A 70 0.38 -3.39 -2.81
N ILE A 71 -0.47 -2.43 -2.42
CA ILE A 71 -0.03 -1.17 -1.84
C ILE A 71 -0.47 -1.22 -0.38
N LEU A 72 0.49 -1.30 0.53
CA LEU A 72 0.21 -1.51 1.94
C LEU A 72 0.61 -0.30 2.76
N ASN A 73 -0.35 0.26 3.49
CA ASN A 73 -0.06 1.20 4.56
C ASN A 73 -0.30 0.48 5.89
N PRO A 74 0.74 -0.06 6.51
CA PRO A 74 0.57 -0.87 7.71
C PRO A 74 0.28 -0.06 8.97
N GLY A 75 0.37 1.26 8.91
CA GLY A 75 0.22 2.10 10.08
C GLY A 75 1.29 1.77 11.12
N GLY A 76 0.92 1.80 12.38
CA GLY A 76 1.86 1.49 13.47
C GLY A 76 2.41 0.08 13.45
N TYR A 77 1.75 -0.86 12.76
CA TYR A 77 2.28 -2.22 12.64
C TYR A 77 3.59 -2.27 11.82
N ALA A 78 3.90 -1.23 11.04
CA ALA A 78 5.15 -1.15 10.29
C ALA A 78 6.37 -1.37 11.19
N HIS A 79 6.28 -0.94 12.43
CA HIS A 79 7.43 -0.86 13.31
C HIS A 79 7.74 -2.16 14.04
N TYR A 80 6.79 -3.11 14.07
CA TYR A 80 7.02 -4.33 14.85
C TYR A 80 6.32 -5.59 14.35
N SER A 81 5.50 -5.53 13.31
CA SER A 81 4.77 -6.73 12.90
C SER A 81 5.60 -7.63 12.00
N VAL A 82 6.29 -8.56 12.63
CA VAL A 82 6.98 -9.63 11.91
C VAL A 82 5.97 -10.50 11.18
N ALA A 83 4.76 -10.66 11.74
CA ALA A 83 3.72 -11.48 11.12
C ALA A 83 3.26 -10.93 9.76
N ILE A 84 3.12 -9.60 9.66
CA ILE A 84 2.79 -8.96 8.38
C ILE A 84 3.95 -9.13 7.39
N LEU A 85 5.18 -8.94 7.85
CA LEU A 85 6.37 -9.16 7.02
C LEU A 85 6.36 -10.58 6.44
N ASP A 86 6.11 -11.57 7.30
CA ASP A 86 6.09 -12.97 6.87
C ASP A 86 4.98 -13.21 5.83
N ALA A 87 3.80 -12.63 6.04
CA ALA A 87 2.70 -12.76 5.09
C ALA A 87 3.06 -12.20 3.71
N LEU A 88 3.72 -11.04 3.68
CA LEU A 88 4.18 -10.43 2.43
C LEU A 88 5.15 -11.32 1.68
N ARG A 89 6.07 -11.94 2.41
CA ARG A 89 7.05 -12.84 1.82
C ARG A 89 6.44 -14.12 1.28
N LEU A 90 5.41 -14.62 1.96
CA LEU A 90 4.78 -15.87 1.57
C LEU A 90 3.76 -15.73 0.45
N CYS A 91 3.11 -14.57 0.32
CA CYS A 91 2.03 -14.43 -0.66
C CYS A 91 2.52 -14.39 -2.11
N GLY A 92 3.77 -14.02 -2.32
CA GLY A 92 4.36 -13.99 -3.65
C GLY A 92 3.91 -12.84 -4.56
N VAL A 93 3.08 -11.93 -4.05
CA VAL A 93 2.61 -10.78 -4.83
C VAL A 93 3.49 -9.58 -4.50
N PRO A 94 4.01 -8.85 -5.50
CA PRO A 94 4.84 -7.67 -5.22
C PRO A 94 4.08 -6.65 -4.40
N ALA A 95 4.74 -6.10 -3.40
CA ALA A 95 4.14 -5.13 -2.49
C ALA A 95 5.01 -3.87 -2.36
N VAL A 96 4.36 -2.73 -2.17
CA VAL A 96 5.01 -1.46 -1.89
C VAL A 96 4.37 -0.87 -0.64
N GLU A 97 5.22 -0.38 0.25
CA GLU A 97 4.76 0.22 1.49
C GLU A 97 4.54 1.71 1.33
N VAL A 98 3.49 2.22 1.97
CA VAL A 98 3.21 3.66 2.06
C VAL A 98 3.05 4.01 3.52
N LEU A 99 3.78 5.02 3.98
CA LEU A 99 3.57 5.66 5.26
C LEU A 99 3.35 7.15 5.01
N LEU A 100 2.26 7.70 5.53
CA LEU A 100 1.85 9.07 5.20
C LEU A 100 2.82 10.14 5.66
N SER A 101 3.46 9.93 6.82
CA SER A 101 4.38 10.89 7.39
C SER A 101 5.69 10.25 7.80
N GLU A 102 6.73 11.05 7.88
CA GLU A 102 8.00 10.60 8.42
C GLU A 102 7.85 10.27 9.90
N PRO A 103 8.55 9.27 10.40
CA PRO A 103 8.53 8.94 11.82
C PRO A 103 9.05 10.11 12.66
N ASP A 104 8.44 10.32 13.83
CA ASP A 104 8.87 11.35 14.76
C ASP A 104 10.25 10.97 15.32
N GLU A 105 11.21 11.89 15.22
CA GLU A 105 12.56 11.67 15.71
C GLU A 105 12.63 11.38 17.19
N HIS A 106 11.65 11.84 17.96
CA HIS A 106 11.61 11.65 19.41
C HIS A 106 11.03 10.30 19.81
N GLU A 107 10.44 9.57 18.86
CA GLU A 107 9.88 8.26 19.13
C GLU A 107 10.78 7.18 18.54
N SER A 108 11.83 6.81 19.29
CA SER A 108 12.84 5.87 18.79
C SER A 108 12.26 4.52 18.36
N PHE A 109 11.12 4.12 18.93
CA PHE A 109 10.47 2.87 18.55
C PHE A 109 9.89 2.91 17.14
N ARG A 110 9.74 4.09 16.53
CA ARG A 110 9.26 4.22 15.15
C ARG A 110 10.39 4.24 14.12
N LYS A 111 11.64 4.20 14.57
CA LYS A 111 12.77 4.26 13.64
C LYS A 111 12.99 2.96 12.87
N THR A 112 12.48 1.86 13.40
CA THR A 112 12.59 0.57 12.72
C THR A 112 11.32 0.35 11.90
N ASP A 113 11.48 -0.07 10.67
CA ASP A 113 10.38 -0.40 9.79
C ASP A 113 10.58 -1.83 9.31
N ILE A 114 10.00 -2.76 10.09
CA ILE A 114 10.16 -4.19 9.84
C ILE A 114 9.40 -4.61 8.58
N VAL A 115 8.22 -4.06 8.36
CA VAL A 115 7.36 -4.44 7.25
C VAL A 115 8.00 -4.09 5.90
N SER A 116 8.82 -3.03 5.88
CA SER A 116 9.50 -2.62 4.65
C SER A 116 10.37 -3.72 4.03
N PHE A 117 10.88 -4.64 4.86
CA PHE A 117 11.72 -5.72 4.35
C PHE A 117 10.95 -6.72 3.49
N GLY A 118 9.64 -6.69 3.52
CA GLY A 118 8.79 -7.54 2.66
C GLY A 118 8.29 -6.82 1.41
N CYS A 119 8.72 -5.58 1.19
CA CYS A 119 8.24 -4.75 0.09
C CYS A 119 9.35 -4.45 -0.91
N GLN A 120 8.98 -4.29 -2.17
CA GLN A 120 9.92 -3.96 -3.24
C GLN A 120 10.27 -2.48 -3.27
N GLY A 121 9.48 -1.65 -2.62
CA GLY A 121 9.73 -0.21 -2.48
C GLY A 121 8.90 0.36 -1.36
N HIS A 122 9.20 1.60 -0.98
CA HIS A 122 8.45 2.28 0.06
C HIS A 122 8.45 3.77 -0.20
N PHE A 123 7.33 4.40 0.07
CA PHE A 123 7.12 5.83 -0.05
C PHE A 123 6.68 6.35 1.32
N ILE A 124 7.57 7.08 1.97
CA ILE A 124 7.39 7.52 3.36
C ILE A 124 7.40 9.05 3.38
N GLY A 125 6.43 9.64 4.07
CA GLY A 125 6.42 11.09 4.25
C GLY A 125 5.86 11.88 3.08
N GLU A 126 5.21 11.23 2.13
CA GLU A 126 4.70 11.90 0.94
C GLU A 126 3.19 12.14 0.99
N GLY A 127 2.57 11.92 2.13
CA GLY A 127 1.12 12.06 2.27
C GLY A 127 0.36 11.14 1.33
N ILE A 128 -0.76 11.64 0.81
CA ILE A 128 -1.60 10.86 -0.11
C ILE A 128 -0.85 10.54 -1.40
N SER A 129 0.04 11.43 -1.84
CA SER A 129 0.80 11.22 -3.07
C SER A 129 1.61 9.93 -3.03
N GLY A 130 1.99 9.47 -1.84
CA GLY A 130 2.70 8.20 -1.68
C GLY A 130 1.95 7.02 -2.28
N TYR A 131 0.62 6.99 -2.16
CA TYR A 131 -0.19 5.92 -2.76
C TYR A 131 -0.10 5.95 -4.29
N LEU A 132 -0.13 7.15 -4.88
CA LEU A 132 -0.07 7.29 -6.34
C LEU A 132 1.32 6.94 -6.87
N HIS A 133 2.36 7.33 -6.13
CA HIS A 133 3.73 6.97 -6.48
C HIS A 133 3.95 5.46 -6.35
N ALA A 134 3.36 4.84 -5.34
CA ALA A 134 3.41 3.38 -5.17
C ALA A 134 2.74 2.66 -6.35
N ALA A 135 1.58 3.14 -6.77
CA ALA A 135 0.87 2.55 -7.91
C ALA A 135 1.69 2.66 -9.20
N ALA A 136 2.28 3.84 -9.45
CA ALA A 136 3.12 4.06 -10.62
C ALA A 136 4.37 3.17 -10.58
N TYR A 137 4.98 3.04 -9.41
CA TYR A 137 6.16 2.21 -9.22
C TYR A 137 5.85 0.74 -9.48
N LEU A 138 4.75 0.22 -8.92
CA LEU A 138 4.33 -1.16 -9.14
C LEU A 138 4.01 -1.42 -10.61
N ALA A 139 3.34 -0.48 -11.26
CA ALA A 139 3.01 -0.63 -12.67
C ALA A 139 4.28 -0.74 -13.51
N GLN A 140 5.29 0.07 -13.21
CA GLN A 140 6.55 0.03 -13.92
C GLN A 140 7.30 -1.29 -13.62
N LEU A 141 7.35 -1.70 -12.38
CA LEU A 141 8.01 -2.94 -11.98
C LEU A 141 7.39 -4.14 -12.70
N LEU A 142 6.07 -4.20 -12.75
CA LEU A 142 5.37 -5.31 -13.38
C LEU A 142 5.53 -5.32 -14.90
N ARG A 143 5.68 -4.16 -15.52
CA ARG A 143 5.95 -4.11 -16.98
C ARG A 143 7.32 -4.65 -17.30
N LEU A 144 8.29 -4.39 -16.43
CA LEU A 144 9.64 -4.85 -16.67
C LEU A 144 9.81 -6.35 -16.41
N ASP A 145 9.21 -6.83 -15.32
CA ASP A 145 9.38 -8.22 -14.96
C ASP A 145 8.34 -9.13 -15.55
N GLY A 146 7.13 -8.62 -15.62
CA GLY A 146 6.02 -9.44 -15.94
C GLY A 146 5.83 -9.71 -17.35
N THR A 147 6.25 -8.82 -18.15
CA THR A 147 5.94 -9.00 -19.45
C THR A 147 6.38 -10.30 -19.97
N PRO A 148 7.49 -10.61 -19.79
CA PRO A 148 7.97 -11.83 -20.35
C PRO A 148 7.23 -12.93 -19.77
N GLN A 149 6.92 -12.77 -18.63
CA GLN A 149 6.35 -13.84 -18.06
C GLN A 149 5.08 -13.88 -18.48
N ALA A 150 4.61 -12.90 -18.65
CA ALA A 150 3.30 -12.84 -18.89
C ALA A 150 3.03 -13.83 -19.86
N HIS A 151 3.76 -14.02 -20.54
CA HIS A 151 3.45 -14.80 -21.49
C HIS A 151 3.95 -16.01 -21.33
N ILE A 152 4.50 -15.87 -20.47
CA ILE A 152 5.10 -16.89 -20.32
C ILE A 152 4.29 -17.89 -20.22
N VAL A 153 3.85 -17.60 -20.02
CA VAL A 153 3.20 -18.34 -19.91
C VAL A 153 2.45 -18.82 -20.64
N MET A 154 2.56 -18.68 -21.01
CA MET A 154 1.88 -19.00 -21.69
C MET A 154 1.98 -19.78 -22.23
#